data_3b1fabbf9006f0e2ae11cb763da3c029
#
_entry.id   3b1fabbf9006f0e2ae11cb763da3c029
#
_cell.length_a   1.000
_cell.length_b   1.000
_cell.length_c   1.000
_cell.angle_alpha   90.00
_cell.angle_beta   90.00
_cell.angle_gamma   90.00
#
_symmetry.space_group_name_H-M   'P 1'
#
loop_
_entity.id
_entity.type
_entity.pdbx_description
1 polymer ?
#
loop_
_entity_poly.entity_id
_entity_poly.type
_entity_poly.pdbx_seq_one_letter_code
_entity_poly.pdbx_strand_id
1 'polypeptide(L)'
;NGTDPHTALTKLKIIENEDPQLNVVWNSRLAEIHIQLMGEIQLEVLKSIIYERFGMKVEFSTGSIIYKETVENTVEGVGHFEPLKHYAEVHLLIKPLKRGSGIIINSRCKEDLLDRNWQRLILTHLHEKTHIGVLTGSPITDVEITLVSGKAHAKHTEGGDFRQATYRAVRQGLRSAKSVLLEPVYEFTLEVPIENIGRAMTDIQRMNGTFSSPESRGDVTVLSGTCPVSEMGSYTKEVMQYTHGKGKLACILKGYEPCHNAEEVIEGIGYDCDADLENPCGSVFCSHGAGYNVPWNEVAQHMHLPSILEPAKEDSVSTNSKNAFEKCKNQDDVFALDKELMQIFELTYGPITHKKAPEKRKVTAVSAIDKAAEKLMKNPQ
;
A
#
# COMPACT_ATOMS: atom_id res chain seq x y z
N ASN A 1 -3.23 -17.09 32.10
CA ASN A 1 -2.68 -17.87 33.22
C ASN A 1 -3.30 -19.27 33.23
N GLY A 2 -2.62 -20.29 32.69
CA GLY A 2 -3.02 -21.69 32.73
C GLY A 2 -3.77 -22.26 31.53
N THR A 3 -4.13 -21.43 30.54
CA THR A 3 -4.70 -21.94 29.30
C THR A 3 -3.58 -22.11 28.26
N ASP A 4 -3.54 -23.27 27.59
CA ASP A 4 -2.62 -23.54 26.52
C ASP A 4 -2.81 -22.52 25.37
N PRO A 5 -1.73 -21.91 24.83
CA PRO A 5 -1.79 -20.91 23.78
C PRO A 5 -2.55 -21.41 22.54
N HIS A 6 -2.42 -22.67 22.18
CA HIS A 6 -3.11 -23.24 21.01
C HIS A 6 -4.64 -23.30 21.21
N THR A 7 -5.05 -23.68 22.44
CA THR A 7 -6.46 -23.64 22.84
C THR A 7 -7.00 -22.22 22.87
N ALA A 8 -6.22 -21.26 23.33
CA ALA A 8 -6.59 -19.84 23.33
C ALA A 8 -6.73 -19.33 21.89
N LEU A 9 -5.77 -19.64 21.00
CA LEU A 9 -5.83 -19.27 19.59
C LEU A 9 -7.10 -19.80 18.89
N THR A 10 -7.43 -21.07 19.13
CA THR A 10 -8.63 -21.69 18.55
C THR A 10 -9.91 -20.97 19.00
N LYS A 11 -10.01 -20.60 20.28
CA LYS A 11 -11.17 -19.88 20.82
C LYS A 11 -11.26 -18.44 20.31
N LEU A 12 -10.12 -17.76 20.13
CA LEU A 12 -10.06 -16.41 19.56
C LEU A 12 -10.42 -16.40 18.08
N LYS A 13 -10.05 -17.44 17.34
CA LYS A 13 -10.48 -17.63 15.94
C LYS A 13 -12.00 -17.80 15.79
N ILE A 14 -12.69 -18.29 16.82
CA ILE A 14 -14.18 -18.32 16.81
C ILE A 14 -14.74 -16.90 16.88
N ILE A 15 -14.14 -16.02 17.71
CA ILE A 15 -14.57 -14.61 17.79
C ILE A 15 -14.24 -13.89 16.48
N GLU A 16 -13.08 -14.14 15.89
CA GLU A 16 -12.68 -13.58 14.59
C GLU A 16 -13.67 -13.93 13.46
N ASN A 17 -14.29 -15.11 13.47
CA ASN A 17 -15.32 -15.46 12.50
C ASN A 17 -16.58 -14.56 12.61
N GLU A 18 -16.84 -14.00 13.78
CA GLU A 18 -17.93 -13.05 14.02
C GLU A 18 -17.50 -11.60 13.73
N ASP A 19 -16.24 -11.27 14.01
CA ASP A 19 -15.61 -9.98 13.71
C ASP A 19 -14.26 -10.18 13.01
N PRO A 20 -14.25 -10.27 11.66
CA PRO A 20 -13.02 -10.49 10.88
C PRO A 20 -11.97 -9.39 11.02
N GLN A 21 -12.34 -8.21 11.55
CA GLN A 21 -11.41 -7.10 11.75
C GLN A 21 -10.42 -7.37 12.87
N LEU A 22 -10.72 -8.32 13.77
CA LEU A 22 -9.83 -8.71 14.86
C LEU A 22 -8.52 -9.34 14.37
N ASN A 23 -8.48 -9.89 13.17
CA ASN A 23 -7.29 -10.45 12.53
C ASN A 23 -6.35 -11.15 13.51
N VAL A 24 -6.79 -12.28 14.08
CA VAL A 24 -6.06 -13.02 15.11
C VAL A 24 -4.90 -13.80 14.48
N VAL A 25 -3.67 -13.48 14.85
CA VAL A 25 -2.46 -14.08 14.30
C VAL A 25 -1.60 -14.69 15.40
N TRP A 26 -1.08 -15.89 15.17
CA TRP A 26 -0.05 -16.47 16.00
C TRP A 26 1.33 -15.96 15.58
N ASN A 27 2.00 -15.26 16.46
CA ASN A 27 3.39 -14.87 16.26
C ASN A 27 4.32 -15.96 16.83
N SER A 28 4.86 -16.79 15.94
CA SER A 28 5.73 -17.91 16.35
C SER A 28 7.06 -17.46 16.96
N ARG A 29 7.55 -16.27 16.58
CA ARG A 29 8.82 -15.71 17.08
C ARG A 29 8.71 -15.26 18.53
N LEU A 30 7.59 -14.66 18.91
CA LEU A 30 7.33 -14.19 20.26
C LEU A 30 6.54 -15.22 21.11
N ALA A 31 6.03 -16.29 20.49
CA ALA A 31 5.11 -17.24 21.07
C ALA A 31 3.86 -16.56 21.69
N GLU A 32 3.34 -15.56 21.01
CA GLU A 32 2.21 -14.72 21.43
C GLU A 32 1.09 -14.72 20.40
N ILE A 33 -0.15 -14.49 20.88
CA ILE A 33 -1.30 -14.27 20.03
C ILE A 33 -1.46 -12.75 19.85
N HIS A 34 -1.38 -12.28 18.61
CA HIS A 34 -1.61 -10.90 18.26
C HIS A 34 -3.05 -10.73 17.75
N ILE A 35 -3.71 -9.66 18.20
CA ILE A 35 -5.08 -9.32 17.81
C ILE A 35 -5.09 -7.85 17.38
N GLN A 36 -5.71 -7.57 16.24
CA GLN A 36 -5.90 -6.21 15.78
C GLN A 36 -7.14 -5.61 16.42
N LEU A 37 -7.01 -4.43 17.02
CA LEU A 37 -8.09 -3.69 17.66
C LEU A 37 -8.15 -2.27 17.12
N MET A 38 -9.36 -1.68 17.12
CA MET A 38 -9.57 -0.29 16.70
C MET A 38 -9.42 0.72 17.83
N GLY A 39 -9.21 0.27 19.08
CA GLY A 39 -9.02 1.15 20.22
C GLY A 39 -9.21 0.47 21.57
N GLU A 40 -8.98 1.23 22.66
CA GLU A 40 -9.03 0.71 24.03
C GLU A 40 -10.43 0.20 24.44
N ILE A 41 -11.50 0.81 23.91
CA ILE A 41 -12.87 0.37 24.26
C ILE A 41 -13.12 -1.04 23.74
N GLN A 42 -12.69 -1.35 22.52
CA GLN A 42 -12.82 -2.69 21.94
C GLN A 42 -12.03 -3.72 22.74
N LEU A 43 -10.87 -3.33 23.31
CA LEU A 43 -10.06 -4.18 24.15
C LEU A 43 -10.80 -4.61 25.41
N GLU A 44 -11.47 -3.68 26.11
CA GLU A 44 -12.25 -3.98 27.32
C GLU A 44 -13.47 -4.87 27.00
N VAL A 45 -14.16 -4.58 25.89
CA VAL A 45 -15.28 -5.40 25.40
C VAL A 45 -14.78 -6.83 25.07
N LEU A 46 -13.65 -6.94 24.37
CA LEU A 46 -13.08 -8.23 24.02
C LEU A 46 -12.67 -9.05 25.25
N LYS A 47 -12.09 -8.43 26.30
CA LYS A 47 -11.81 -9.09 27.57
C LYS A 47 -13.08 -9.69 28.19
N SER A 48 -14.18 -8.91 28.22
CA SER A 48 -15.47 -9.38 28.75
C SER A 48 -16.02 -10.55 27.95
N ILE A 49 -16.01 -10.45 26.62
CA ILE A 49 -16.48 -11.53 25.73
C ILE A 49 -15.66 -12.83 25.94
N ILE A 50 -14.33 -12.73 26.01
CA ILE A 50 -13.46 -13.88 26.23
C ILE A 50 -13.74 -14.53 27.57
N TYR A 51 -13.95 -13.73 28.61
CA TYR A 51 -14.25 -14.25 29.95
C TYR A 51 -15.63 -14.89 30.01
N GLU A 52 -16.66 -14.22 29.48
CA GLU A 52 -18.05 -14.70 29.51
C GLU A 52 -18.25 -15.98 28.69
N ARG A 53 -17.66 -16.05 27.49
CA ARG A 53 -17.85 -17.20 26.59
C ARG A 53 -16.96 -18.39 26.92
N PHE A 54 -15.75 -18.13 27.38
CA PHE A 54 -14.73 -19.18 27.50
C PHE A 54 -14.16 -19.34 28.89
N GLY A 55 -14.55 -18.49 29.86
CA GLY A 55 -14.02 -18.50 31.22
C GLY A 55 -12.52 -18.17 31.29
N MET A 56 -11.94 -17.63 30.20
CA MET A 56 -10.50 -17.34 30.16
C MET A 56 -10.24 -15.92 30.67
N LYS A 57 -9.28 -15.79 31.58
CA LYS A 57 -8.71 -14.50 31.97
C LYS A 57 -7.51 -14.21 31.08
N VAL A 58 -7.60 -13.16 30.30
CA VAL A 58 -6.53 -12.70 29.39
C VAL A 58 -6.00 -11.36 29.85
N GLU A 59 -4.71 -11.17 29.66
CA GLU A 59 -4.04 -9.88 29.81
C GLU A 59 -3.50 -9.49 28.46
N PHE A 60 -3.68 -8.23 28.09
CA PHE A 60 -3.13 -7.66 26.88
C PHE A 60 -1.92 -6.81 27.25
N SER A 61 -0.83 -7.00 26.53
CA SER A 61 0.32 -6.11 26.58
C SER A 61 0.00 -4.78 25.89
N THR A 62 0.87 -3.80 26.04
CA THR A 62 0.78 -2.55 25.26
C THR A 62 0.77 -2.87 23.77
N GLY A 63 -0.30 -2.48 23.07
CA GLY A 63 -0.40 -2.67 21.64
C GLY A 63 0.62 -1.81 20.88
N SER A 64 0.97 -2.24 19.67
CA SER A 64 1.75 -1.46 18.73
C SER A 64 0.87 -0.98 17.58
N ILE A 65 1.23 0.17 17.01
CA ILE A 65 0.57 0.67 15.80
C ILE A 65 0.92 -0.27 14.63
N ILE A 66 -0.09 -0.62 13.84
CA ILE A 66 0.09 -1.40 12.62
C ILE A 66 0.37 -0.43 11.47
N TYR A 67 1.63 -0.30 11.11
CA TYR A 67 2.06 0.47 9.95
C TYR A 67 1.86 -0.32 8.65
N LYS A 68 1.87 0.38 7.54
CA LYS A 68 1.96 -0.19 6.18
C LYS A 68 3.03 0.55 5.40
N GLU A 69 3.43 -0.01 4.26
CA GLU A 69 4.38 0.63 3.35
C GLU A 69 3.81 0.72 1.95
N THR A 70 4.25 1.73 1.20
CA THR A 70 3.93 1.91 -0.21
C THR A 70 5.11 2.52 -0.95
N VAL A 71 4.96 2.78 -2.25
CA VAL A 71 5.99 3.42 -3.07
C VAL A 71 5.46 4.72 -3.68
N GLU A 72 6.35 5.67 -3.98
CA GLU A 72 6.01 6.93 -4.65
C GLU A 72 6.32 6.91 -6.15
N ASN A 73 7.26 6.07 -6.58
CA ASN A 73 7.69 6.01 -7.97
C ASN A 73 7.45 4.63 -8.57
N THR A 74 7.38 4.60 -9.90
CA THR A 74 7.32 3.34 -10.65
C THR A 74 8.71 2.75 -10.75
N VAL A 75 8.84 1.46 -10.45
CA VAL A 75 10.10 0.72 -10.54
C VAL A 75 9.89 -0.63 -11.21
N GLU A 76 10.95 -1.15 -11.80
CA GLU A 76 11.03 -2.54 -12.25
C GLU A 76 11.76 -3.35 -11.20
N GLY A 77 11.11 -4.39 -10.70
CA GLY A 77 11.69 -5.36 -9.79
C GLY A 77 12.11 -6.61 -10.56
N VAL A 78 13.36 -7.00 -10.41
CA VAL A 78 13.94 -8.18 -11.08
C VAL A 78 14.31 -9.23 -10.04
N GLY A 79 13.81 -10.44 -10.24
CA GLY A 79 14.17 -11.59 -9.43
C GLY A 79 14.70 -12.72 -10.28
N HIS A 80 15.90 -13.17 -9.94
CA HIS A 80 16.55 -14.29 -10.61
C HIS A 80 16.86 -15.39 -9.60
N PHE A 81 16.62 -16.63 -9.99
CA PHE A 81 16.88 -17.80 -9.17
C PHE A 81 17.46 -18.92 -10.01
N GLU A 82 18.77 -19.12 -9.92
CA GLU A 82 19.54 -20.08 -10.71
C GLU A 82 20.59 -20.83 -9.83
N PRO A 83 20.16 -21.51 -8.76
CA PRO A 83 21.06 -22.50 -8.15
C PRO A 83 21.20 -23.70 -9.09
N LEU A 84 22.24 -24.50 -8.89
CA LEU A 84 22.57 -25.65 -9.73
C LEU A 84 21.33 -26.43 -10.23
N LYS A 85 21.14 -26.53 -11.55
CA LYS A 85 20.00 -27.20 -12.23
C LYS A 85 18.63 -26.58 -12.01
N HIS A 86 18.56 -25.34 -11.57
CA HIS A 86 17.33 -24.56 -11.46
C HIS A 86 17.46 -23.29 -12.29
N TYR A 87 16.35 -22.73 -12.74
CA TYR A 87 16.35 -21.49 -13.49
C TYR A 87 14.99 -20.81 -13.49
N ALA A 88 14.90 -19.59 -13.03
CA ALA A 88 13.76 -18.72 -13.24
C ALA A 88 14.18 -17.25 -13.18
N GLU A 89 13.66 -16.44 -14.10
CA GLU A 89 13.78 -14.98 -14.05
C GLU A 89 12.40 -14.34 -14.19
N VAL A 90 12.12 -13.34 -13.36
CA VAL A 90 10.83 -12.64 -13.29
C VAL A 90 11.08 -11.14 -13.23
N HIS A 91 10.40 -10.39 -14.09
CA HIS A 91 10.38 -8.95 -14.11
C HIS A 91 8.99 -8.44 -13.77
N LEU A 92 8.91 -7.62 -12.73
CA LEU A 92 7.67 -7.02 -12.21
C LEU A 92 7.75 -5.50 -12.29
N LEU A 93 6.72 -4.87 -12.83
CA LEU A 93 6.56 -3.43 -12.76
C LEU A 93 5.72 -3.09 -11.53
N ILE A 94 6.28 -2.35 -10.59
CA ILE A 94 5.62 -1.91 -9.37
C ILE A 94 5.30 -0.43 -9.51
N LYS A 95 4.01 -0.07 -9.41
CA LYS A 95 3.52 1.30 -9.55
C LYS A 95 2.74 1.72 -8.32
N PRO A 96 2.84 3.00 -7.90
CA PRO A 96 1.97 3.54 -6.87
C PRO A 96 0.52 3.62 -7.33
N LEU A 97 -0.40 3.39 -6.40
CA LEU A 97 -1.84 3.61 -6.58
C LEU A 97 -2.35 4.68 -5.60
N LYS A 98 -3.61 5.07 -5.77
CA LYS A 98 -4.28 5.95 -4.81
C LYS A 98 -4.42 5.27 -3.44
N ARG A 99 -4.41 6.06 -2.37
CA ARG A 99 -4.61 5.57 -1.01
C ARG A 99 -5.92 4.79 -0.88
N GLY A 100 -5.86 3.64 -0.19
CA GLY A 100 -6.99 2.74 0.00
C GLY A 100 -7.27 1.80 -1.18
N SER A 101 -6.42 1.79 -2.22
CA SER A 101 -6.58 0.88 -3.38
C SER A 101 -6.13 -0.55 -3.09
N GLY A 102 -5.34 -0.78 -2.04
CA GLY A 102 -4.77 -2.08 -1.74
C GLY A 102 -3.72 -2.53 -2.76
N ILE A 103 -3.64 -3.83 -3.01
CA ILE A 103 -2.69 -4.41 -3.97
C ILE A 103 -3.47 -4.90 -5.19
N ILE A 104 -3.07 -4.45 -6.37
CA ILE A 104 -3.60 -4.91 -7.66
C ILE A 104 -2.51 -5.71 -8.38
N ILE A 105 -2.83 -6.92 -8.79
CA ILE A 105 -1.88 -7.82 -9.47
C ILE A 105 -2.39 -8.11 -10.88
N ASN A 106 -1.52 -7.87 -11.88
CA ASN A 106 -1.83 -8.01 -13.29
C ASN A 106 -0.68 -8.71 -14.05
N SER A 107 -0.96 -9.14 -15.28
CA SER A 107 0.05 -9.58 -16.26
C SER A 107 -0.11 -8.84 -17.58
N ARG A 108 1.01 -8.35 -18.11
CA ARG A 108 1.17 -7.82 -19.47
C ARG A 108 2.25 -8.59 -20.24
N CYS A 109 2.75 -9.68 -19.65
CA CYS A 109 3.75 -10.53 -20.28
C CYS A 109 3.15 -11.22 -21.50
N LYS A 110 3.88 -11.20 -22.62
CA LYS A 110 3.50 -11.92 -23.84
C LYS A 110 3.76 -13.40 -23.69
N GLU A 111 2.90 -14.24 -24.29
CA GLU A 111 3.06 -15.72 -24.25
C GLU A 111 4.35 -16.17 -24.97
N ASP A 112 4.81 -15.42 -25.96
CA ASP A 112 6.07 -15.69 -26.66
C ASP A 112 7.32 -15.54 -25.76
N LEU A 113 7.23 -14.70 -24.71
CA LEU A 113 8.31 -14.50 -23.74
C LEU A 113 8.27 -15.53 -22.61
N LEU A 114 7.07 -15.85 -22.13
CA LEU A 114 6.85 -16.78 -21.04
C LEU A 114 5.52 -17.50 -21.22
N ASP A 115 5.54 -18.83 -21.19
CA ASP A 115 4.34 -19.66 -21.29
C ASP A 115 3.28 -19.27 -20.25
N ARG A 116 2.02 -19.34 -20.67
CA ARG A 116 0.86 -18.91 -19.87
C ARG A 116 0.73 -19.64 -18.53
N ASN A 117 1.17 -20.89 -18.44
CA ASN A 117 1.12 -21.65 -17.20
C ASN A 117 2.11 -21.08 -16.18
N TRP A 118 3.31 -20.70 -16.61
CA TRP A 118 4.28 -20.01 -15.76
C TRP A 118 3.79 -18.64 -15.33
N GLN A 119 3.17 -17.87 -16.22
CA GLN A 119 2.58 -16.59 -15.85
C GLN A 119 1.52 -16.75 -14.75
N ARG A 120 0.60 -17.73 -14.90
CA ARG A 120 -0.42 -18.02 -13.87
C ARG A 120 0.21 -18.40 -12.53
N LEU A 121 1.26 -19.19 -12.58
CA LEU A 121 1.99 -19.60 -11.37
C LEU A 121 2.61 -18.40 -10.66
N ILE A 122 3.26 -17.49 -11.39
CA ILE A 122 3.81 -16.24 -10.83
C ILE A 122 2.71 -15.40 -10.18
N LEU A 123 1.56 -15.22 -10.85
CA LEU A 123 0.42 -14.50 -10.27
C LEU A 123 -0.09 -15.19 -8.99
N THR A 124 -0.14 -16.52 -8.96
CA THR A 124 -0.49 -17.26 -7.74
C THR A 124 0.51 -16.97 -6.62
N HIS A 125 1.81 -16.98 -6.91
CA HIS A 125 2.85 -16.67 -5.92
C HIS A 125 2.78 -15.23 -5.41
N LEU A 126 2.35 -14.27 -6.22
CA LEU A 126 2.10 -12.91 -5.78
C LEU A 126 0.90 -12.81 -4.82
N HIS A 127 -0.11 -13.67 -4.97
CA HIS A 127 -1.30 -13.67 -4.10
C HIS A 127 -1.15 -14.51 -2.83
N GLU A 128 -0.29 -15.54 -2.82
CA GLU A 128 -0.20 -16.48 -1.69
C GLU A 128 0.51 -15.93 -0.46
N LYS A 129 1.24 -14.82 -0.60
CA LYS A 129 2.06 -14.23 0.46
C LYS A 129 1.71 -12.78 0.70
N THR A 130 1.67 -12.37 1.97
CA THR A 130 1.69 -10.96 2.34
C THR A 130 3.09 -10.42 2.09
N HIS A 131 3.22 -9.55 1.10
CA HIS A 131 4.49 -8.88 0.80
C HIS A 131 4.74 -7.77 1.81
N ILE A 132 5.97 -7.72 2.32
CA ILE A 132 6.41 -6.72 3.30
C ILE A 132 7.33 -5.70 2.65
N GLY A 133 7.32 -4.47 3.18
CA GLY A 133 8.15 -3.38 2.72
C GLY A 133 9.59 -3.46 3.23
N VAL A 134 10.37 -2.45 2.94
CA VAL A 134 11.82 -2.41 3.19
C VAL A 134 12.22 -1.42 4.28
N LEU A 135 11.28 -0.60 4.77
CA LEU A 135 11.53 0.40 5.81
C LEU A 135 11.38 -0.19 7.22
N THR A 136 10.30 -0.91 7.45
CA THR A 136 9.93 -1.46 8.77
C THR A 136 9.55 -2.94 8.72
N GLY A 137 9.51 -3.53 7.52
CA GLY A 137 8.98 -4.87 7.30
C GLY A 137 7.45 -4.95 7.42
N SER A 138 6.77 -3.81 7.40
CA SER A 138 5.31 -3.74 7.43
C SER A 138 4.70 -4.17 6.09
N PRO A 139 3.44 -4.67 6.07
CA PRO A 139 2.78 -5.07 4.83
C PRO A 139 2.69 -3.92 3.83
N ILE A 140 2.94 -4.19 2.55
CA ILE A 140 2.76 -3.19 1.48
C ILE A 140 1.29 -3.02 1.14
N THR A 141 0.94 -1.82 0.65
CA THR A 141 -0.40 -1.47 0.17
C THR A 141 -0.32 -0.39 -0.90
N ASP A 142 -1.43 -0.17 -1.61
CA ASP A 142 -1.60 0.89 -2.60
C ASP A 142 -0.55 0.83 -3.72
N VAL A 143 -0.34 -0.39 -4.23
CA VAL A 143 0.57 -0.68 -5.34
C VAL A 143 -0.07 -1.58 -6.39
N GLU A 144 0.23 -1.32 -7.66
CA GLU A 144 -0.03 -2.25 -8.77
C GLU A 144 1.26 -3.01 -9.07
N ILE A 145 1.18 -4.34 -9.02
CA ILE A 145 2.28 -5.24 -9.39
C ILE A 145 1.91 -5.91 -10.70
N THR A 146 2.64 -5.62 -11.76
CA THR A 146 2.36 -6.14 -13.10
C THR A 146 3.51 -7.03 -13.56
N LEU A 147 3.24 -8.30 -13.88
CA LEU A 147 4.19 -9.16 -14.57
C LEU A 147 4.41 -8.64 -15.99
N VAL A 148 5.64 -8.28 -16.33
CA VAL A 148 5.98 -7.68 -17.62
C VAL A 148 6.88 -8.56 -18.47
N SER A 149 7.76 -9.34 -17.85
CA SER A 149 8.65 -10.26 -18.54
C SER A 149 9.04 -11.42 -17.62
N GLY A 150 9.53 -12.50 -18.18
CA GLY A 150 10.06 -13.62 -17.44
C GLY A 150 10.68 -14.67 -18.37
N LYS A 151 11.52 -15.51 -17.81
CA LYS A 151 12.22 -16.55 -18.57
C LYS A 151 12.27 -17.85 -17.79
N ALA A 152 11.94 -18.93 -18.51
CA ALA A 152 12.09 -20.31 -18.07
C ALA A 152 13.14 -21.03 -18.88
N HIS A 153 13.73 -22.07 -18.32
CA HIS A 153 14.61 -22.99 -19.05
C HIS A 153 13.92 -24.36 -19.19
N ALA A 154 13.85 -24.87 -20.42
CA ALA A 154 13.05 -26.09 -20.75
C ALA A 154 13.39 -27.34 -19.92
N LYS A 155 14.62 -27.45 -19.38
CA LYS A 155 15.10 -28.63 -18.62
C LYS A 155 15.35 -28.33 -17.13
N HIS A 156 15.39 -27.06 -16.74
CA HIS A 156 15.88 -26.66 -15.41
C HIS A 156 14.89 -25.79 -14.63
N THR A 157 13.70 -25.52 -15.18
CA THR A 157 12.71 -24.74 -14.47
C THR A 157 11.68 -25.63 -13.80
N GLU A 158 11.54 -25.48 -12.50
CA GLU A 158 10.49 -26.08 -11.68
C GLU A 158 9.59 -25.01 -11.07
N GLY A 159 8.38 -25.40 -10.60
CA GLY A 159 7.43 -24.43 -10.05
C GLY A 159 7.96 -23.63 -8.84
N GLY A 160 8.79 -24.27 -8.02
CA GLY A 160 9.43 -23.63 -6.86
C GLY A 160 10.43 -22.54 -7.23
N ASP A 161 11.03 -22.59 -8.42
CA ASP A 161 11.99 -21.59 -8.89
C ASP A 161 11.30 -20.26 -9.15
N PHE A 162 10.11 -20.30 -9.78
CA PHE A 162 9.31 -19.10 -9.98
C PHE A 162 8.81 -18.50 -8.68
N ARG A 163 8.55 -19.31 -7.63
CA ARG A 163 8.24 -18.77 -6.30
C ARG A 163 9.40 -17.94 -5.78
N GLN A 164 10.62 -18.48 -5.84
CA GLN A 164 11.83 -17.80 -5.37
C GLN A 164 12.11 -16.53 -6.20
N ALA A 165 12.05 -16.63 -7.53
CA ALA A 165 12.28 -15.48 -8.41
C ALA A 165 11.22 -14.38 -8.21
N THR A 166 9.93 -14.74 -8.06
CA THR A 166 8.83 -13.79 -7.84
C THR A 166 9.01 -13.00 -6.54
N TYR A 167 9.32 -13.68 -5.43
CA TYR A 167 9.51 -13.01 -4.15
C TYR A 167 10.71 -12.07 -4.17
N ARG A 168 11.80 -12.49 -4.80
CA ARG A 168 13.01 -11.67 -4.99
C ARG A 168 12.72 -10.46 -5.88
N ALA A 169 11.93 -10.63 -6.95
CA ALA A 169 11.53 -9.52 -7.82
C ALA A 169 10.74 -8.44 -7.07
N VAL A 170 9.78 -8.84 -6.22
CA VAL A 170 9.05 -7.89 -5.37
C VAL A 170 10.01 -7.15 -4.44
N ARG A 171 10.87 -7.88 -3.73
CA ARG A 171 11.79 -7.31 -2.73
C ARG A 171 12.81 -6.38 -3.37
N GLN A 172 13.43 -6.80 -4.48
CA GLN A 172 14.39 -6.01 -5.23
C GLN A 172 13.75 -4.71 -5.76
N GLY A 173 12.53 -4.80 -6.31
CA GLY A 173 11.78 -3.64 -6.77
C GLY A 173 11.47 -2.66 -5.62
N LEU A 174 10.97 -3.15 -4.48
CA LEU A 174 10.72 -2.31 -3.30
C LEU A 174 12.00 -1.66 -2.76
N ARG A 175 13.14 -2.36 -2.82
CA ARG A 175 14.44 -1.82 -2.39
C ARG A 175 14.95 -0.72 -3.33
N SER A 176 14.60 -0.80 -4.61
CA SER A 176 14.93 0.20 -5.63
C SER A 176 13.96 1.38 -5.66
N ALA A 177 12.79 1.23 -5.02
CA ALA A 177 11.75 2.24 -5.00
C ALA A 177 11.99 3.30 -3.91
N LYS A 178 11.37 4.47 -4.11
CA LYS A 178 11.18 5.42 -3.03
C LYS A 178 9.99 4.97 -2.18
N SER A 179 10.29 4.22 -1.12
CA SER A 179 9.31 3.68 -0.19
C SER A 179 8.83 4.74 0.80
N VAL A 180 7.55 4.65 1.20
CA VAL A 180 6.90 5.55 2.15
C VAL A 180 6.22 4.73 3.23
N LEU A 181 6.49 5.09 4.49
CA LEU A 181 5.79 4.53 5.64
C LEU A 181 4.41 5.18 5.78
N LEU A 182 3.40 4.35 5.99
CA LEU A 182 2.02 4.77 6.21
C LEU A 182 1.58 4.41 7.62
N GLU A 183 0.90 5.36 8.27
CA GLU A 183 0.27 5.17 9.57
C GLU A 183 -1.26 5.14 9.45
N PRO A 184 -1.95 4.44 10.36
CA PRO A 184 -3.41 4.49 10.43
C PRO A 184 -3.85 5.85 10.97
N VAL A 185 -4.93 6.39 10.37
CA VAL A 185 -5.49 7.70 10.72
C VAL A 185 -6.98 7.54 11.05
N TYR A 186 -7.41 8.14 12.16
CA TYR A 186 -8.81 8.25 12.51
C TYR A 186 -9.46 9.46 11.82
N GLU A 187 -10.67 9.30 11.37
CA GLU A 187 -11.64 10.38 11.24
C GLU A 187 -12.37 10.51 12.58
N PHE A 188 -12.34 11.70 13.17
CA PHE A 188 -12.94 11.93 14.47
C PHE A 188 -14.06 12.96 14.42
N THR A 189 -15.00 12.81 15.35
CA THR A 189 -16.00 13.83 15.70
C THR A 189 -15.93 14.06 17.20
N LEU A 190 -15.60 15.28 17.58
CA LEU A 190 -15.42 15.71 18.96
C LEU A 190 -16.49 16.76 19.31
N GLU A 191 -17.32 16.43 20.27
CA GLU A 191 -18.32 17.34 20.84
C GLU A 191 -17.84 17.83 22.19
N VAL A 192 -17.69 19.15 22.35
CA VAL A 192 -17.26 19.79 23.61
C VAL A 192 -18.08 21.04 23.90
N PRO A 193 -18.22 21.44 25.19
CA PRO A 193 -18.77 22.75 25.55
C PRO A 193 -18.00 23.88 24.86
N ILE A 194 -18.69 24.97 24.50
CA ILE A 194 -18.11 26.12 23.78
C ILE A 194 -16.84 26.65 24.48
N GLU A 195 -16.85 26.67 25.80
CA GLU A 195 -15.72 27.13 26.63
C GLU A 195 -14.46 26.27 26.47
N ASN A 196 -14.58 25.02 26.02
CA ASN A 196 -13.47 24.06 25.89
C ASN A 196 -12.94 23.95 24.45
N ILE A 197 -13.56 24.61 23.47
CA ILE A 197 -13.20 24.44 22.04
C ILE A 197 -11.76 24.87 21.74
N GLY A 198 -11.29 25.94 22.33
CA GLY A 198 -9.91 26.43 22.14
C GLY A 198 -8.87 25.41 22.58
N ARG A 199 -9.11 24.75 23.73
CA ARG A 199 -8.27 23.65 24.20
C ARG A 199 -8.32 22.46 23.24
N ALA A 200 -9.51 22.04 22.85
CA ALA A 200 -9.69 20.92 21.92
C ALA A 200 -8.93 21.14 20.60
N MET A 201 -9.04 22.33 20.01
CA MET A 201 -8.30 22.69 18.79
C MET A 201 -6.79 22.62 18.98
N THR A 202 -6.28 23.15 20.10
CA THR A 202 -4.85 23.12 20.43
C THR A 202 -4.36 21.68 20.64
N ASP A 203 -5.14 20.85 21.33
CA ASP A 203 -4.81 19.45 21.59
C ASP A 203 -4.74 18.65 20.26
N ILE A 204 -5.73 18.81 19.36
CA ILE A 204 -5.71 18.17 18.05
C ILE A 204 -4.50 18.60 17.21
N GLN A 205 -4.15 19.89 17.21
CA GLN A 205 -2.96 20.38 16.51
C GLN A 205 -1.67 19.78 17.08
N ARG A 206 -1.55 19.69 18.41
CA ARG A 206 -0.40 19.06 19.07
C ARG A 206 -0.27 17.58 18.72
N MET A 207 -1.39 16.89 18.50
CA MET A 207 -1.46 15.48 18.07
C MET A 207 -1.31 15.31 16.56
N ASN A 208 -0.79 16.31 15.84
CA ASN A 208 -0.64 16.27 14.38
C ASN A 208 -1.95 16.03 13.61
N GLY A 209 -3.10 16.31 14.25
CA GLY A 209 -4.40 16.22 13.64
C GLY A 209 -4.77 17.45 12.81
N THR A 210 -5.74 17.25 11.92
CA THR A 210 -6.36 18.32 11.13
C THR A 210 -7.84 18.38 11.44
N PHE A 211 -8.44 19.57 11.35
CA PHE A 211 -9.87 19.73 11.59
C PHE A 211 -10.49 20.79 10.69
N SER A 212 -11.78 20.66 10.45
CA SER A 212 -12.63 21.63 9.76
C SER A 212 -13.06 22.76 10.72
N SER A 213 -13.67 23.82 10.19
CA SER A 213 -14.23 24.88 11.02
C SER A 213 -15.21 24.32 12.05
N PRO A 214 -15.09 24.74 13.34
CA PRO A 214 -16.00 24.28 14.38
C PRO A 214 -17.45 24.67 14.11
N GLU A 215 -18.38 23.74 14.34
CA GLU A 215 -19.82 23.96 14.21
C GLU A 215 -20.47 24.10 15.59
N SER A 216 -21.05 25.26 15.88
CA SER A 216 -21.78 25.46 17.13
C SER A 216 -23.20 24.92 17.06
N ARG A 217 -23.59 24.09 18.04
CA ARG A 217 -24.94 23.51 18.20
C ARG A 217 -25.46 23.77 19.61
N GLY A 218 -26.04 24.95 19.81
CA GLY A 218 -26.48 25.41 21.14
C GLY A 218 -25.27 25.65 22.06
N ASP A 219 -25.23 24.95 23.20
CA ASP A 219 -24.13 25.08 24.19
C ASP A 219 -22.92 24.18 23.89
N VAL A 220 -22.98 23.41 22.80
CA VAL A 220 -21.94 22.46 22.40
C VAL A 220 -21.36 22.87 21.05
N THR A 221 -20.05 22.68 20.89
CA THR A 221 -19.36 22.83 19.60
C THR A 221 -18.87 21.48 19.12
N VAL A 222 -19.09 21.21 17.85
CA VAL A 222 -18.63 19.99 17.16
C VAL A 222 -17.39 20.31 16.33
N LEU A 223 -16.33 19.54 16.54
CA LEU A 223 -15.10 19.60 15.79
C LEU A 223 -14.89 18.27 15.07
N SER A 224 -14.81 18.29 13.75
CA SER A 224 -14.56 17.09 12.93
C SER A 224 -13.25 17.22 12.18
N GLY A 225 -12.53 16.10 12.04
CA GLY A 225 -11.23 16.12 11.38
C GLY A 225 -10.57 14.76 11.32
N THR A 226 -9.26 14.76 11.14
CA THR A 226 -8.44 13.54 11.10
C THR A 226 -7.25 13.65 12.03
N CYS A 227 -6.83 12.53 12.62
CA CYS A 227 -5.71 12.49 13.55
C CYS A 227 -5.02 11.12 13.49
N PRO A 228 -3.68 11.05 13.59
CA PRO A 228 -2.96 9.79 13.72
C PRO A 228 -3.47 8.94 14.90
N VAL A 229 -3.60 7.64 14.65
CA VAL A 229 -4.07 6.71 15.71
C VAL A 229 -3.08 6.66 16.87
N SER A 230 -1.77 6.77 16.59
CA SER A 230 -0.71 6.80 17.59
C SER A 230 -0.88 7.89 18.65
N GLU A 231 -1.38 9.05 18.24
CA GLU A 231 -1.52 10.22 19.09
C GLU A 231 -2.85 10.26 19.86
N MET A 232 -3.87 9.57 19.34
CA MET A 232 -5.25 9.69 19.85
C MET A 232 -5.62 8.67 20.93
N GLY A 233 -4.73 7.72 21.25
CA GLY A 233 -5.06 6.55 22.08
C GLY A 233 -5.68 6.85 23.43
N SER A 234 -5.20 7.85 24.17
CA SER A 234 -5.71 8.22 25.50
C SER A 234 -6.60 9.47 25.52
N TYR A 235 -6.77 10.14 24.38
CA TYR A 235 -7.42 11.44 24.31
C TYR A 235 -8.88 11.45 24.75
N THR A 236 -9.60 10.33 24.58
CA THR A 236 -10.97 10.18 25.10
C THR A 236 -11.03 10.41 26.61
N LYS A 237 -10.06 9.91 27.37
CA LYS A 237 -9.98 10.10 28.82
C LYS A 237 -9.70 11.56 29.17
N GLU A 238 -8.80 12.22 28.42
CA GLU A 238 -8.48 13.64 28.60
C GLU A 238 -9.70 14.53 28.32
N VAL A 239 -10.43 14.25 27.21
CA VAL A 239 -11.68 14.95 26.88
C VAL A 239 -12.70 14.86 28.02
N MET A 240 -12.93 13.65 28.52
CA MET A 240 -13.85 13.43 29.64
C MET A 240 -13.42 14.21 30.90
N GLN A 241 -12.13 14.27 31.16
CA GLN A 241 -11.58 14.95 32.33
C GLN A 241 -11.75 16.48 32.27
N TYR A 242 -11.32 17.13 31.18
CA TYR A 242 -11.36 18.61 31.10
C TYR A 242 -12.75 19.16 30.79
N THR A 243 -13.66 18.34 30.24
CA THR A 243 -15.05 18.72 30.03
C THR A 243 -15.99 18.32 31.18
N HIS A 244 -15.44 17.75 32.27
CA HIS A 244 -16.21 17.21 33.40
C HIS A 244 -17.29 16.22 32.96
N GLY A 245 -16.95 15.35 32.02
CA GLY A 245 -17.84 14.30 31.49
C GLY A 245 -18.85 14.76 30.43
N LYS A 246 -18.80 16.02 30.00
CA LYS A 246 -19.74 16.57 28.99
C LYS A 246 -19.24 16.36 27.55
N GLY A 247 -17.93 16.15 27.35
CA GLY A 247 -17.34 15.94 26.04
C GLY A 247 -17.58 14.53 25.53
N LYS A 248 -17.70 14.39 24.19
CA LYS A 248 -17.84 13.10 23.51
C LYS A 248 -16.87 13.06 22.35
N LEU A 249 -16.10 11.98 22.25
CA LEU A 249 -15.21 11.71 21.14
C LEU A 249 -15.64 10.43 20.45
N ALA A 250 -15.92 10.50 19.15
CA ALA A 250 -16.14 9.34 18.29
C ALA A 250 -15.01 9.28 17.25
N CYS A 251 -14.42 8.10 17.06
CA CYS A 251 -13.35 7.87 16.11
C CYS A 251 -13.70 6.69 15.20
N ILE A 252 -13.46 6.83 13.91
CA ILE A 252 -13.62 5.79 12.90
C ILE A 252 -12.29 5.72 12.13
N LEU A 253 -11.80 4.52 11.85
CA LEU A 253 -10.59 4.36 11.04
C LEU A 253 -10.86 4.86 9.61
N LYS A 254 -10.23 5.97 9.23
CA LYS A 254 -10.31 6.54 7.87
C LYS A 254 -9.52 5.70 6.87
N GLY A 255 -8.35 5.20 7.27
CA GLY A 255 -7.41 4.49 6.42
C GLY A 255 -5.97 4.78 6.80
N TYR A 256 -5.09 4.75 5.81
CA TYR A 256 -3.64 4.93 5.97
C TYR A 256 -3.17 6.14 5.20
N GLU A 257 -2.40 7.01 5.87
CA GLU A 257 -1.79 8.22 5.30
C GLU A 257 -0.27 8.20 5.57
N PRO A 258 0.54 9.02 4.89
CA PRO A 258 1.97 9.10 5.18
C PRO A 258 2.22 9.39 6.66
N CYS A 259 3.13 8.61 7.26
CA CYS A 259 3.45 8.71 8.68
C CYS A 259 4.11 10.07 8.98
N HIS A 260 3.56 10.80 9.96
CA HIS A 260 4.02 12.14 10.31
C HIS A 260 5.43 12.18 10.92
N ASN A 261 5.83 11.11 11.61
CA ASN A 261 7.15 10.95 12.24
C ASN A 261 7.87 9.70 11.72
N ALA A 262 7.84 9.47 10.40
CA ALA A 262 8.32 8.26 9.77
C ALA A 262 9.77 7.89 10.13
N GLU A 263 10.68 8.89 10.18
CA GLU A 263 12.10 8.66 10.50
C GLU A 263 12.28 8.07 11.90
N GLU A 264 11.59 8.64 12.89
CA GLU A 264 11.63 8.18 14.29
C GLU A 264 11.08 6.74 14.42
N VAL A 265 9.98 6.46 13.73
CA VAL A 265 9.36 5.12 13.75
C VAL A 265 10.26 4.09 13.08
N ILE A 266 10.87 4.41 11.93
CA ILE A 266 11.78 3.50 11.21
C ILE A 266 13.01 3.19 12.08
N GLU A 267 13.61 4.23 12.70
CA GLU A 267 14.75 4.06 13.59
C GLU A 267 14.37 3.24 14.83
N GLY A 268 13.20 3.49 15.41
CA GLY A 268 12.71 2.76 16.58
C GLY A 268 12.42 1.27 16.32
N ILE A 269 11.93 0.92 15.13
CA ILE A 269 11.70 -0.47 14.71
C ILE A 269 13.01 -1.16 14.34
N GLY A 270 13.95 -0.44 13.72
CA GLY A 270 15.28 -0.92 13.39
C GLY A 270 15.28 -2.16 12.46
N TYR A 271 14.34 -2.24 11.52
CA TYR A 271 14.27 -3.36 10.58
C TYR A 271 15.39 -3.28 9.54
N ASP A 272 16.20 -4.33 9.44
CA ASP A 272 17.23 -4.47 8.42
C ASP A 272 16.75 -5.44 7.31
N CYS A 273 16.37 -4.87 6.18
CA CYS A 273 15.87 -5.64 5.04
C CYS A 273 16.97 -6.44 4.31
N ASP A 274 18.24 -6.09 4.47
CA ASP A 274 19.35 -6.81 3.85
C ASP A 274 19.77 -8.01 4.71
N ALA A 275 19.50 -7.97 6.01
CA ALA A 275 19.71 -9.09 6.93
C ALA A 275 18.53 -10.08 7.00
N ASP A 276 17.37 -9.77 6.39
CA ASP A 276 16.19 -10.63 6.39
C ASP A 276 16.33 -11.81 5.42
N LEU A 277 16.73 -12.95 5.96
CA LEU A 277 16.93 -14.19 5.19
C LEU A 277 15.63 -14.83 4.69
N GLU A 278 14.50 -14.54 5.30
CA GLU A 278 13.18 -15.04 4.87
C GLU A 278 12.64 -14.25 3.68
N ASN A 279 13.08 -12.99 3.53
CA ASN A 279 12.65 -12.08 2.46
C ASN A 279 13.87 -11.42 1.77
N PRO A 280 14.74 -12.19 1.12
CA PRO A 280 15.97 -11.67 0.55
C PRO A 280 15.69 -10.68 -0.59
N CYS A 281 16.45 -9.57 -0.60
CA CYS A 281 16.36 -8.54 -1.63
C CYS A 281 17.24 -8.86 -2.86
N GLY A 282 18.28 -9.68 -2.68
CA GLY A 282 19.19 -10.10 -3.76
C GLY A 282 18.68 -11.30 -4.54
N SER A 283 19.39 -11.65 -5.60
CA SER A 283 19.09 -12.78 -6.50
C SER A 283 20.20 -13.83 -6.48
N VAL A 284 19.88 -15.04 -6.96
CA VAL A 284 20.84 -16.15 -7.06
C VAL A 284 21.14 -16.40 -8.53
N PHE A 285 22.39 -16.25 -8.93
CA PHE A 285 22.90 -16.55 -10.28
C PHE A 285 23.84 -17.75 -10.25
N CYS A 286 24.12 -18.33 -11.42
CA CYS A 286 25.02 -19.45 -11.56
C CYS A 286 26.23 -19.08 -12.41
N SER A 287 27.45 -19.42 -11.94
CA SER A 287 28.67 -19.32 -12.71
C SER A 287 29.51 -20.58 -12.50
N HIS A 288 29.96 -21.19 -13.60
CA HIS A 288 30.78 -22.41 -13.58
C HIS A 288 30.16 -23.56 -12.76
N GLY A 289 28.79 -23.64 -12.76
CA GLY A 289 28.08 -24.69 -12.04
C GLY A 289 27.91 -24.44 -10.53
N ALA A 290 28.25 -23.27 -10.02
CA ALA A 290 28.03 -22.88 -8.63
C ALA A 290 27.07 -21.67 -8.55
N GLY A 291 26.07 -21.77 -7.67
CA GLY A 291 25.17 -20.65 -7.36
C GLY A 291 25.89 -19.61 -6.49
N TYR A 292 25.69 -18.34 -6.79
CA TYR A 292 26.19 -17.22 -5.99
C TYR A 292 25.13 -16.15 -5.82
N ASN A 293 25.16 -15.44 -4.69
CA ASN A 293 24.22 -14.36 -4.41
C ASN A 293 24.72 -13.05 -5.03
N VAL A 294 23.81 -12.35 -5.69
CA VAL A 294 24.00 -10.99 -6.22
C VAL A 294 23.13 -10.03 -5.42
N PRO A 295 23.69 -8.97 -4.83
CA PRO A 295 22.94 -8.00 -4.06
C PRO A 295 21.93 -7.24 -4.94
N TRP A 296 20.88 -6.71 -4.34
CA TRP A 296 19.75 -6.10 -5.04
C TRP A 296 20.14 -4.99 -6.04
N ASN A 297 21.15 -4.19 -5.73
CA ASN A 297 21.64 -3.07 -6.56
C ASN A 297 22.47 -3.51 -7.77
N GLU A 298 22.93 -4.76 -7.80
CA GLU A 298 23.73 -5.31 -8.89
C GLU A 298 22.93 -6.26 -9.80
N VAL A 299 21.70 -6.65 -9.40
CA VAL A 299 20.87 -7.60 -10.16
C VAL A 299 20.68 -7.15 -11.61
N ALA A 300 20.47 -5.86 -11.86
CA ALA A 300 20.30 -5.31 -13.20
C ALA A 300 21.49 -5.51 -14.13
N GLN A 301 22.70 -5.70 -13.59
CA GLN A 301 23.92 -5.96 -14.37
C GLN A 301 24.08 -7.43 -14.74
N HIS A 302 23.38 -8.32 -14.04
CA HIS A 302 23.47 -9.77 -14.19
C HIS A 302 22.23 -10.41 -14.82
N MET A 303 21.10 -9.70 -14.89
CA MET A 303 19.83 -10.22 -15.44
C MET A 303 20.00 -10.64 -16.91
N HIS A 304 19.25 -11.67 -17.32
CA HIS A 304 19.32 -12.25 -18.66
C HIS A 304 18.32 -11.63 -19.65
N LEU A 305 17.29 -11.00 -19.16
CA LEU A 305 16.31 -10.27 -19.96
C LEU A 305 16.60 -8.77 -19.90
N PRO A 306 16.30 -8.00 -20.96
CA PRO A 306 16.47 -6.56 -20.94
C PRO A 306 15.46 -5.92 -19.97
N SER A 307 15.87 -4.82 -19.31
CA SER A 307 14.96 -3.96 -18.55
C SER A 307 13.91 -3.34 -19.45
N ILE A 308 12.70 -3.22 -18.92
CA ILE A 308 11.58 -2.52 -19.60
C ILE A 308 11.58 -1.04 -19.26
N LEU A 309 12.06 -0.69 -18.06
CA LEU A 309 12.34 0.70 -17.72
C LEU A 309 13.78 0.99 -18.15
N GLU A 310 13.94 1.85 -19.17
CA GLU A 310 15.29 2.39 -19.45
C GLU A 310 15.82 3.03 -18.16
N PRO A 311 17.10 2.75 -17.78
CA PRO A 311 17.70 3.45 -16.65
C PRO A 311 17.59 4.94 -16.96
N ALA A 312 17.03 5.71 -16.01
CA ALA A 312 17.10 7.16 -16.08
C ALA A 312 18.58 7.50 -16.31
N LYS A 313 18.90 8.07 -17.48
CA LYS A 313 20.25 8.56 -17.72
C LYS A 313 20.52 9.51 -16.57
N GLU A 314 21.47 9.17 -15.71
CA GLU A 314 22.02 10.13 -14.76
C GLU A 314 22.50 11.30 -15.62
N ASP A 315 21.68 12.36 -15.66
CA ASP A 315 22.11 13.61 -16.20
C ASP A 315 23.36 14.01 -15.41
N SER A 316 24.51 13.77 -16.03
CA SER A 316 25.74 14.39 -15.60
C SER A 316 25.40 15.86 -15.47
N VAL A 317 25.30 16.34 -14.24
CA VAL A 317 25.07 17.74 -13.89
C VAL A 317 26.20 18.54 -14.48
N SER A 318 26.08 18.84 -15.77
CA SER A 318 26.83 19.89 -16.41
C SER A 318 26.22 21.20 -15.95
N THR A 319 27.02 21.98 -15.26
CA THR A 319 26.80 23.32 -14.74
C THR A 319 26.38 24.35 -15.80
N ASN A 320 25.27 24.08 -16.53
CA ASN A 320 24.73 25.02 -17.53
C ASN A 320 23.20 25.16 -17.47
N SER A 321 22.57 24.91 -16.32
CA SER A 321 21.10 25.01 -16.18
C SER A 321 20.55 26.44 -15.95
N LYS A 322 21.35 27.50 -16.12
CA LYS A 322 20.83 28.88 -16.05
C LYS A 322 20.26 29.44 -17.35
N ASN A 323 20.48 28.77 -18.49
CA ASN A 323 20.06 29.31 -19.79
C ASN A 323 18.91 28.55 -20.47
N ALA A 324 18.38 27.45 -19.89
CA ALA A 324 17.27 26.69 -20.48
C ALA A 324 15.89 27.21 -20.07
N PHE A 325 15.77 27.81 -18.86
CA PHE A 325 14.47 28.34 -18.38
C PHE A 325 14.08 29.69 -18.97
N GLU A 326 14.99 30.41 -19.63
CA GLU A 326 14.68 31.72 -20.26
C GLU A 326 14.17 31.63 -21.71
N LYS A 327 14.18 30.44 -22.35
CA LYS A 327 13.78 30.26 -23.74
C LYS A 327 12.34 29.75 -23.95
N CYS A 328 11.66 29.22 -22.97
CA CYS A 328 10.26 28.77 -23.11
C CYS A 328 9.29 29.92 -22.76
N LYS A 329 9.13 30.90 -23.65
CA LYS A 329 8.16 32.00 -23.47
C LYS A 329 6.97 31.97 -24.43
N ASN A 330 6.83 30.96 -25.29
CA ASN A 330 5.71 30.89 -26.23
C ASN A 330 5.00 29.54 -26.15
N GLN A 331 3.67 29.61 -26.19
CA GLN A 331 2.75 28.46 -26.17
C GLN A 331 2.93 27.52 -27.40
N ASP A 332 3.61 27.98 -28.46
CA ASP A 332 3.90 27.19 -29.65
C ASP A 332 5.03 26.16 -29.47
N ASP A 333 5.93 26.37 -28.51
CA ASP A 333 7.03 25.44 -28.25
C ASP A 333 6.55 24.15 -27.53
N VAL A 334 5.44 24.20 -26.78
CA VAL A 334 4.83 23.03 -26.14
C VAL A 334 4.19 22.10 -27.18
N PHE A 335 3.61 22.68 -28.26
CA PHE A 335 3.04 21.91 -29.37
C PHE A 335 4.11 21.23 -30.24
N ALA A 336 5.32 21.80 -30.32
CA ALA A 336 6.44 21.20 -31.05
C ALA A 336 6.99 19.96 -30.32
N LEU A 337 7.06 19.99 -28.99
CA LEU A 337 7.50 18.86 -28.16
C LEU A 337 6.54 17.65 -28.24
N ASP A 338 5.24 17.92 -28.29
CA ASP A 338 4.21 16.89 -28.51
C ASP A 338 4.32 16.22 -29.88
N LYS A 339 4.73 16.97 -30.91
CA LYS A 339 4.93 16.44 -32.27
C LYS A 339 6.16 15.53 -32.36
N GLU A 340 7.25 15.87 -31.69
CA GLU A 340 8.45 15.04 -31.66
C GLU A 340 8.20 13.74 -30.86
N LEU A 341 7.49 13.82 -29.75
CA LEU A 341 7.08 12.63 -28.99
C LEU A 341 6.15 11.71 -29.80
N MET A 342 5.23 12.27 -30.59
CA MET A 342 4.37 11.49 -31.47
C MET A 342 5.16 10.84 -32.61
N GLN A 343 6.15 11.51 -33.18
CA GLN A 343 7.02 10.93 -34.21
C GLN A 343 7.89 9.79 -33.66
N ILE A 344 8.43 9.93 -32.47
CA ILE A 344 9.20 8.87 -31.78
C ILE A 344 8.29 7.67 -31.50
N PHE A 345 7.04 7.91 -31.08
CA PHE A 345 6.07 6.87 -30.82
C PHE A 345 5.68 6.10 -32.10
N GLU A 346 5.46 6.80 -33.21
CA GLU A 346 5.16 6.19 -34.52
C GLU A 346 6.34 5.40 -35.11
N LEU A 347 7.57 5.85 -34.89
CA LEU A 347 8.80 5.15 -35.29
C LEU A 347 9.04 3.87 -34.46
N THR A 348 8.59 3.86 -33.20
CA THR A 348 8.82 2.73 -32.29
C THR A 348 7.72 1.68 -32.37
N TYR A 349 6.47 2.08 -32.64
CA TYR A 349 5.28 1.21 -32.55
C TYR A 349 4.47 1.10 -33.85
N GLY A 350 4.91 1.76 -34.93
CA GLY A 350 4.22 1.80 -36.21
C GLY A 350 3.10 2.86 -36.30
N PRO A 351 2.59 3.16 -37.50
CA PRO A 351 1.66 4.27 -37.75
C PRO A 351 0.33 4.05 -37.02
N ILE A 352 -0.08 5.06 -36.25
CA ILE A 352 -1.38 5.08 -35.57
C ILE A 352 -2.48 5.29 -36.62
N THR A 353 -3.18 4.22 -36.99
CA THR A 353 -4.36 4.34 -37.86
C THR A 353 -5.51 4.94 -37.06
N HIS A 354 -5.72 6.25 -37.23
CA HIS A 354 -6.92 6.91 -36.72
C HIS A 354 -8.14 6.43 -37.52
N LYS A 355 -8.90 5.47 -36.97
CA LYS A 355 -10.31 5.33 -37.35
C LYS A 355 -11.00 6.61 -36.90
N LYS A 356 -11.56 7.37 -37.89
CA LYS A 356 -12.37 8.57 -37.60
C LYS A 356 -13.37 8.26 -36.51
N ALA A 357 -13.27 9.00 -35.40
CA ALA A 357 -14.27 8.98 -34.37
C ALA A 357 -15.61 9.46 -34.94
N PRO A 358 -16.74 8.84 -34.62
CA PRO A 358 -18.04 9.32 -35.04
C PRO A 358 -18.28 10.70 -34.43
N GLU A 359 -18.81 11.63 -35.26
CA GLU A 359 -19.15 13.00 -34.86
C GLU A 359 -19.97 13.00 -33.57
N LYS A 360 -19.47 13.71 -32.57
CA LYS A 360 -20.18 13.95 -31.30
C LYS A 360 -21.47 14.72 -31.58
N ARG A 361 -22.61 14.04 -31.61
CA ARG A 361 -23.90 14.71 -31.44
C ARG A 361 -23.91 15.34 -30.03
N LYS A 362 -24.01 16.66 -29.98
CA LYS A 362 -24.30 17.43 -28.77
C LYS A 362 -25.68 17.00 -28.23
N VAL A 363 -25.71 16.09 -27.30
CA VAL A 363 -26.91 15.84 -26.49
C VAL A 363 -26.77 16.76 -25.27
N THR A 364 -27.55 17.83 -25.28
CA THR A 364 -27.71 18.71 -24.12
C THR A 364 -28.42 17.92 -23.02
N ALA A 365 -27.89 17.95 -21.80
CA ALA A 365 -28.37 17.21 -20.63
C ALA A 365 -29.86 17.48 -20.28
N VAL A 366 -30.45 18.53 -20.84
CA VAL A 366 -31.86 18.93 -20.63
C VAL A 366 -32.84 17.98 -21.33
N SER A 367 -32.48 17.37 -22.48
CA SER A 367 -33.43 16.53 -23.23
C SER A 367 -33.62 15.11 -22.67
N ALA A 368 -32.75 14.67 -21.76
CA ALA A 368 -32.85 13.35 -21.13
C ALA A 368 -33.79 13.35 -19.90
N ILE A 369 -33.83 14.46 -19.21
CA ILE A 369 -34.68 14.62 -18.01
C ILE A 369 -36.16 14.82 -18.44
N ASP A 370 -36.42 15.59 -19.50
CA ASP A 370 -37.78 15.80 -20.02
C ASP A 370 -38.41 14.53 -20.60
N LYS A 371 -37.63 13.66 -21.24
CA LYS A 371 -38.13 12.34 -21.72
C LYS A 371 -38.38 11.33 -20.60
N ALA A 372 -37.71 11.42 -19.48
CA ALA A 372 -37.96 10.57 -18.31
C ALA A 372 -39.20 11.01 -17.55
N ALA A 373 -39.44 12.33 -17.48
CA ALA A 373 -40.65 12.89 -16.85
C ALA A 373 -41.90 12.57 -17.66
N GLU A 374 -41.87 12.62 -18.98
CA GLU A 374 -43.01 12.27 -19.85
C GLU A 374 -43.37 10.77 -19.79
N LYS A 375 -42.37 9.90 -19.51
CA LYS A 375 -42.60 8.45 -19.40
C LYS A 375 -43.22 8.06 -18.04
N LEU A 376 -43.00 8.84 -16.97
CA LEU A 376 -43.54 8.63 -15.64
C LEU A 376 -45.00 9.16 -15.53
N MET A 377 -45.41 10.12 -16.35
CA MET A 377 -46.79 10.64 -16.36
C MET A 377 -47.77 9.83 -17.22
N LYS A 378 -47.28 8.86 -18.02
CA LYS A 378 -48.13 8.04 -18.91
C LYS A 378 -48.52 6.67 -18.40
N ASN A 379 -48.12 6.26 -17.19
CA ASN A 379 -48.57 5.01 -16.57
C ASN A 379 -48.82 5.19 -15.06
N PRO A 380 -50.03 5.57 -14.62
CA PRO A 380 -50.45 5.44 -13.23
C PRO A 380 -51.18 4.10 -13.10
N GLN A 381 -50.46 3.06 -12.69
CA GLN A 381 -51.03 1.90 -11.99
C GLN A 381 -49.95 1.29 -11.08
#